data_82064dbb70b3d5bf7eec338d777ad6ed
#
_entry.id   82064dbb70b3d5bf7eec338d777ad6ed
#
_cell.length_a   1.000
_cell.length_b   1.000
_cell.length_c   1.000
_cell.angle_alpha   90.00
_cell.angle_beta   90.00
_cell.angle_gamma   90.00
#
_symmetry.space_group_name_H-M   'P 1'
#
loop_
_entity.id
_entity.type
_entity.pdbx_description
1 polymer ?
#
loop_
_entity_poly.entity_id
_entity_poly.type
_entity_poly.pdbx_seq_one_letter_code
_entity_poly.pdbx_strand_id
1 'polypeptide(L)'
;LYTSADSVCQIAANESIVPVEELYEYCRMAREMLIGDMAVGRVIARPFEGTNKDDFKRTTRRHDFALSPFADTMLDKITNSGKEVISIGKIVDIFNNRGITKFYRTTGNQEGMEKIAQVAKEDFNGLCFLNLVDFDMLYGHRRNIEGYANAATEFDRFLGGFMEQLRDEDLLIITADHGCDPAFTMTTDHTREYVPLLIYNKNIKP
;
A
#
# COMPACT_ATOMS: atom_id res chain seq x y z
N LEU A 1 -17.44 -16.79 -2.94
CA LEU A 1 -15.99 -16.90 -2.88
C LEU A 1 -15.42 -16.74 -4.27
N TYR A 2 -14.39 -15.91 -4.45
CA TYR A 2 -13.70 -15.71 -5.73
C TYR A 2 -12.25 -15.26 -5.51
N THR A 3 -11.43 -15.44 -6.55
CA THR A 3 -10.02 -15.06 -6.56
C THR A 3 -9.76 -14.03 -7.67
N SER A 4 -8.59 -13.41 -7.64
CA SER A 4 -8.09 -12.58 -8.74
C SER A 4 -6.57 -12.77 -8.90
N ALA A 5 -6.01 -12.21 -9.96
CA ALA A 5 -4.58 -12.33 -10.28
C ALA A 5 -3.65 -11.78 -9.19
N ASP A 6 -4.15 -10.89 -8.34
CA ASP A 6 -3.37 -10.26 -7.24
C ASP A 6 -3.11 -11.17 -6.04
N SER A 7 -3.17 -12.49 -6.21
CA SER A 7 -2.98 -13.43 -5.09
C SER A 7 -3.92 -13.15 -3.91
N VAL A 8 -5.22 -13.04 -4.18
CA VAL A 8 -6.24 -12.78 -3.17
C VAL A 8 -7.35 -13.84 -3.20
N CYS A 9 -7.87 -14.14 -2.01
CA CYS A 9 -9.11 -14.89 -1.80
C CYS A 9 -10.17 -13.94 -1.26
N GLN A 10 -11.29 -13.79 -1.94
CA GLN A 10 -12.34 -12.84 -1.56
C GLN A 10 -13.62 -13.58 -1.17
N ILE A 11 -14.16 -13.24 -0.01
CA ILE A 11 -15.40 -13.79 0.52
C ILE A 11 -16.42 -12.66 0.59
N ALA A 12 -17.45 -12.75 -0.25
CA ALA A 12 -18.54 -11.78 -0.25
C ALA A 12 -19.78 -12.40 0.40
N ALA A 13 -20.44 -11.62 1.25
CA ALA A 13 -21.70 -11.98 1.86
C ALA A 13 -22.63 -10.77 1.99
N ASN A 14 -23.93 -11.01 1.90
CA ASN A 14 -24.96 -10.01 2.18
C ASN A 14 -25.07 -9.83 3.70
N GLU A 15 -24.90 -8.61 4.18
CA GLU A 15 -24.88 -8.29 5.61
C GLU A 15 -26.22 -8.58 6.32
N SER A 16 -27.33 -8.60 5.58
CA SER A 16 -28.64 -8.95 6.13
C SER A 16 -28.81 -10.46 6.33
N ILE A 17 -27.92 -11.29 5.77
CA ILE A 17 -27.97 -12.76 5.86
C ILE A 17 -26.82 -13.28 6.72
N VAL A 18 -25.60 -12.77 6.51
CA VAL A 18 -24.40 -13.11 7.27
C VAL A 18 -23.90 -11.83 7.95
N PRO A 19 -24.01 -11.71 9.26
CA PRO A 19 -23.49 -10.56 9.99
C PRO A 19 -21.99 -10.32 9.65
N VAL A 20 -21.58 -9.06 9.63
CA VAL A 20 -20.21 -8.69 9.22
C VAL A 20 -19.16 -9.35 10.09
N GLU A 21 -19.38 -9.46 11.39
CA GLU A 21 -18.44 -10.13 12.31
C GLU A 21 -18.30 -11.63 11.99
N GLU A 22 -19.37 -12.28 11.61
CA GLU A 22 -19.34 -13.69 11.19
C GLU A 22 -18.59 -13.84 9.86
N LEU A 23 -18.77 -12.91 8.92
CA LEU A 23 -17.98 -12.87 7.68
C LEU A 23 -16.48 -12.68 7.97
N TYR A 24 -16.14 -11.85 8.96
CA TYR A 24 -14.76 -11.68 9.39
C TYR A 24 -14.18 -12.96 10.00
N GLU A 25 -14.96 -13.72 10.77
CA GLU A 25 -14.53 -15.03 11.29
C GLU A 25 -14.24 -16.01 10.14
N TYR A 26 -15.11 -16.09 9.14
CA TYR A 26 -14.86 -16.91 7.95
C TYR A 26 -13.57 -16.52 7.23
N CYS A 27 -13.30 -15.21 7.14
CA CYS A 27 -12.06 -14.73 6.54
C CYS A 27 -10.83 -15.04 7.39
N ARG A 28 -10.91 -15.01 8.73
CA ARG A 28 -9.82 -15.43 9.63
C ARG A 28 -9.52 -16.92 9.47
N MET A 29 -10.54 -17.77 9.48
CA MET A 29 -10.38 -19.21 9.23
C MET A 29 -9.73 -19.46 7.86
N ALA A 30 -10.20 -18.80 6.81
CA ALA A 30 -9.60 -18.91 5.48
C ALA A 30 -8.14 -18.43 5.47
N ARG A 31 -7.81 -17.37 6.21
CA ARG A 31 -6.43 -16.86 6.34
C ARG A 31 -5.50 -17.88 6.99
N GLU A 32 -5.97 -18.60 7.99
CA GLU A 32 -5.20 -19.66 8.67
C GLU A 32 -4.96 -20.89 7.78
N MET A 33 -5.91 -21.19 6.88
CA MET A 33 -5.80 -22.32 5.95
C MET A 33 -4.92 -21.99 4.72
N LEU A 34 -4.93 -20.76 4.26
CA LEU A 34 -4.27 -20.33 3.02
C LEU A 34 -2.82 -19.86 3.28
N ILE A 35 -2.00 -20.78 3.77
CA ILE A 35 -0.58 -20.62 4.09
C ILE A 35 0.28 -21.62 3.32
N GLY A 36 1.60 -21.50 3.38
CA GLY A 36 2.53 -22.40 2.69
C GLY A 36 2.30 -22.41 1.18
N ASP A 37 2.18 -23.58 0.57
CA ASP A 37 2.00 -23.74 -0.88
C ASP A 37 0.66 -23.21 -1.40
N MET A 38 -0.34 -23.06 -0.53
CA MET A 38 -1.64 -22.46 -0.84
C MET A 38 -1.74 -21.00 -0.43
N ALA A 39 -0.63 -20.38 -0.05
CA ALA A 39 -0.65 -19.02 0.45
C ALA A 39 -1.19 -18.02 -0.57
N VAL A 40 -2.09 -17.15 -0.12
CA VAL A 40 -2.52 -15.97 -0.85
C VAL A 40 -2.11 -14.72 -0.06
N GLY A 41 -1.78 -13.64 -0.78
CA GLY A 41 -1.33 -12.41 -0.14
C GLY A 41 -2.38 -11.80 0.81
N ARG A 42 -3.67 -11.92 0.46
CA ARG A 42 -4.78 -11.39 1.28
C ARG A 42 -6.01 -12.28 1.20
N VAL A 43 -6.69 -12.43 2.32
CA VAL A 43 -8.10 -12.85 2.37
C VAL A 43 -8.94 -11.59 2.60
N ILE A 44 -9.95 -11.35 1.78
CA ILE A 44 -10.70 -10.09 1.80
C ILE A 44 -12.17 -10.36 2.11
N ALA A 45 -12.67 -9.79 3.19
CA ALA A 45 -14.09 -9.71 3.46
C ALA A 45 -14.73 -8.64 2.56
N ARG A 46 -15.76 -9.03 1.82
CA ARG A 46 -16.52 -8.16 0.91
C ARG A 46 -18.01 -8.11 1.29
N PRO A 47 -18.37 -7.46 2.39
CA PRO A 47 -19.77 -7.30 2.73
C PRO A 47 -20.50 -6.43 1.71
N PHE A 48 -21.76 -6.78 1.44
CA PHE A 48 -22.63 -6.04 0.54
C PHE A 48 -24.09 -6.04 1.03
N GLU A 49 -24.87 -5.10 0.55
CA GLU A 49 -26.29 -4.96 0.79
C GLU A 49 -27.04 -5.14 -0.53
N GLY A 50 -28.37 -5.29 -0.46
CA GLY A 50 -29.25 -5.43 -1.60
C GLY A 50 -30.11 -6.70 -1.51
N THR A 51 -31.17 -6.74 -2.29
CA THR A 51 -32.14 -7.84 -2.30
C THR A 51 -32.09 -8.69 -3.58
N ASN A 52 -31.49 -8.15 -4.64
CA ASN A 52 -31.38 -8.81 -5.93
C ASN A 52 -30.13 -8.30 -6.69
N LYS A 53 -29.81 -8.94 -7.83
CA LYS A 53 -28.61 -8.65 -8.63
C LYS A 53 -28.48 -7.20 -9.12
N ASP A 54 -29.59 -6.47 -9.22
CA ASP A 54 -29.62 -5.13 -9.80
C ASP A 54 -29.40 -4.03 -8.74
N ASP A 55 -29.53 -4.37 -7.45
CA ASP A 55 -29.37 -3.45 -6.32
C ASP A 55 -28.19 -3.81 -5.39
N PHE A 56 -27.42 -4.85 -5.68
CA PHE A 56 -26.25 -5.21 -4.88
C PHE A 56 -25.21 -4.10 -4.85
N LYS A 57 -24.92 -3.63 -3.65
CA LYS A 57 -23.95 -2.55 -3.40
C LYS A 57 -22.97 -2.95 -2.30
N ARG A 58 -21.67 -2.88 -2.60
CA ARG A 58 -20.60 -3.10 -1.61
C ARG A 58 -20.66 -2.02 -0.52
N THR A 59 -20.53 -2.45 0.73
CA THR A 59 -20.48 -1.53 1.86
C THR A 59 -19.03 -1.09 2.15
N THR A 60 -18.88 -0.12 3.03
CA THR A 60 -17.56 0.38 3.46
C THR A 60 -16.85 -0.55 4.45
N ARG A 61 -17.52 -1.62 4.90
CA ARG A 61 -17.02 -2.61 5.88
C ARG A 61 -16.14 -3.69 5.26
N ARG A 62 -15.49 -3.38 4.13
CA ARG A 62 -14.43 -4.23 3.61
C ARG A 62 -13.31 -4.35 4.64
N HIS A 63 -12.80 -5.58 4.83
CA HIS A 63 -11.64 -5.83 5.66
C HIS A 63 -10.67 -6.79 4.98
N ASP A 64 -9.39 -6.45 4.97
CA ASP A 64 -8.34 -7.24 4.35
C ASP A 64 -7.50 -7.93 5.44
N PHE A 65 -7.45 -9.25 5.40
CA PHE A 65 -6.61 -10.09 6.26
C PHE A 65 -5.34 -10.43 5.48
N ALA A 66 -4.29 -9.64 5.68
CA ALA A 66 -3.02 -9.81 4.99
C ALA A 66 -2.25 -11.01 5.52
N LEU A 67 -1.42 -11.63 4.66
CA LEU A 67 -0.42 -12.58 5.09
C LEU A 67 0.75 -11.81 5.71
N SER A 68 1.12 -12.16 6.94
CA SER A 68 2.33 -11.60 7.53
C SER A 68 3.57 -12.09 6.79
N PRO A 69 4.62 -11.28 6.67
CA PRO A 69 5.90 -11.74 6.16
C PRO A 69 6.35 -13.02 6.86
N PHE A 70 6.77 -14.01 6.09
CA PHE A 70 7.16 -15.34 6.61
C PHE A 70 8.55 -15.35 7.28
N ALA A 71 9.35 -14.30 7.08
CA ALA A 71 10.66 -14.11 7.67
C ALA A 71 10.84 -12.65 8.11
N ASP A 72 11.90 -12.38 8.87
CA ASP A 72 12.25 -11.03 9.28
C ASP A 72 12.58 -10.17 8.06
N THR A 73 11.88 -9.06 7.96
CA THR A 73 12.09 -8.04 6.93
C THR A 73 13.12 -7.00 7.40
N MET A 74 13.46 -6.08 6.53
CA MET A 74 14.26 -4.90 6.91
C MET A 74 13.57 -4.10 8.02
N LEU A 75 12.24 -4.02 8.01
CA LEU A 75 11.48 -3.30 9.03
C LEU A 75 11.68 -3.92 10.41
N ASP A 76 11.62 -5.26 10.51
CA ASP A 76 11.89 -5.99 11.76
C ASP A 76 13.33 -5.73 12.25
N LYS A 77 14.31 -5.74 11.35
CA LYS A 77 15.71 -5.50 11.71
C LYS A 77 15.94 -4.09 12.25
N ILE A 78 15.29 -3.10 11.64
CA ILE A 78 15.36 -1.71 12.09
C ILE A 78 14.74 -1.58 13.49
N THR A 79 13.54 -2.09 13.71
CA THR A 79 12.86 -2.01 15.01
C THR A 79 13.58 -2.81 16.09
N ASN A 80 14.11 -3.98 15.77
CA ASN A 80 14.89 -4.80 16.69
C ASN A 80 16.23 -4.13 17.09
N SER A 81 16.73 -3.20 16.28
CA SER A 81 17.90 -2.37 16.62
C SER A 81 17.55 -1.13 17.48
N GLY A 82 16.30 -1.02 17.93
CA GLY A 82 15.83 0.11 18.75
C GLY A 82 15.53 1.38 17.96
N LYS A 83 15.42 1.28 16.63
CA LYS A 83 15.08 2.41 15.74
C LYS A 83 13.62 2.39 15.35
N GLU A 84 13.11 3.54 14.90
CA GLU A 84 11.73 3.68 14.50
C GLU A 84 11.49 3.28 13.05
N VAL A 85 10.31 2.75 12.77
CA VAL A 85 9.77 2.57 11.43
C VAL A 85 8.42 3.26 11.37
N ILE A 86 8.38 4.38 10.65
CA ILE A 86 7.17 5.19 10.44
C ILE A 86 6.61 4.87 9.06
N SER A 87 5.40 4.36 9.02
CA SER A 87 4.70 3.98 7.79
C SER A 87 3.68 5.05 7.42
N ILE A 88 3.64 5.42 6.12
CA ILE A 88 2.63 6.35 5.58
C ILE A 88 1.94 5.68 4.39
N GLY A 89 0.61 5.72 4.37
CA GLY A 89 -0.21 5.07 3.35
C GLY A 89 -0.47 3.60 3.65
N LYS A 90 -0.34 2.73 2.66
CA LYS A 90 -0.69 1.29 2.75
C LYS A 90 0.41 0.39 3.34
N ILE A 91 1.58 0.90 3.64
CA ILE A 91 2.72 0.07 4.12
C ILE A 91 2.32 -0.74 5.36
N VAL A 92 1.58 -0.16 6.30
CA VAL A 92 1.11 -0.86 7.50
C VAL A 92 0.24 -2.07 7.17
N ASP A 93 -0.58 -1.98 6.13
CA ASP A 93 -1.46 -3.07 5.69
C ASP A 93 -0.68 -4.13 4.91
N ILE A 94 0.29 -3.73 4.08
CA ILE A 94 1.14 -4.62 3.29
C ILE A 94 1.98 -5.52 4.21
N PHE A 95 2.57 -4.96 5.25
CA PHE A 95 3.39 -5.71 6.22
C PHE A 95 2.58 -6.28 7.40
N ASN A 96 1.24 -6.19 7.36
CA ASN A 96 0.35 -6.63 8.43
C ASN A 96 0.79 -6.08 9.81
N ASN A 97 1.14 -4.80 9.85
CA ASN A 97 1.68 -4.06 11.01
C ASN A 97 3.01 -4.60 11.57
N ARG A 98 3.65 -5.57 10.91
CA ARG A 98 4.90 -6.17 11.39
C ARG A 98 6.09 -5.24 11.15
N GLY A 99 6.92 -5.03 12.15
CA GLY A 99 8.11 -4.19 12.08
C GLY A 99 7.81 -2.69 11.94
N ILE A 100 6.62 -2.22 12.34
CA ILE A 100 6.19 -0.81 12.25
C ILE A 100 5.94 -0.28 13.66
N THR A 101 6.57 0.85 13.99
CA THR A 101 6.44 1.50 15.31
C THR A 101 5.36 2.57 15.31
N LYS A 102 5.14 3.24 14.18
CA LYS A 102 4.15 4.31 14.03
C LYS A 102 3.58 4.30 12.61
N PHE A 103 2.30 4.58 12.43
CA PHE A 103 1.73 4.64 11.09
C PHE A 103 0.72 5.77 10.93
N TYR A 104 0.57 6.20 9.67
CA TYR A 104 -0.42 7.16 9.22
C TYR A 104 -1.12 6.64 7.97
N ARG A 105 -2.43 6.43 8.04
CA ARG A 105 -3.24 6.12 6.86
C ARG A 105 -3.48 7.40 6.07
N THR A 106 -3.51 7.28 4.75
CA THR A 106 -3.75 8.41 3.84
C THR A 106 -4.77 8.01 2.78
N THR A 107 -5.48 8.99 2.28
CA THR A 107 -6.52 8.82 1.25
C THR A 107 -5.98 8.93 -0.18
N GLY A 108 -4.76 9.46 -0.36
CA GLY A 108 -4.11 9.64 -1.65
C GLY A 108 -2.71 10.24 -1.55
N ASN A 109 -2.12 10.53 -2.71
CA ASN A 109 -0.75 11.01 -2.82
C ASN A 109 -0.52 12.35 -2.10
N GLN A 110 -1.46 13.29 -2.25
CA GLN A 110 -1.34 14.61 -1.65
C GLN A 110 -1.16 14.54 -0.13
N GLU A 111 -2.06 13.82 0.55
CA GLU A 111 -2.00 13.64 1.98
C GLU A 111 -0.72 12.89 2.41
N GLY A 112 -0.27 11.92 1.59
CA GLY A 112 0.99 11.22 1.79
C GLY A 112 2.20 12.14 1.75
N MET A 113 2.27 13.02 0.75
CA MET A 113 3.33 14.02 0.59
C MET A 113 3.33 15.03 1.76
N GLU A 114 2.17 15.53 2.15
CA GLU A 114 2.03 16.43 3.30
C GLU A 114 2.48 15.75 4.60
N LYS A 115 2.14 14.48 4.77
CA LYS A 115 2.49 13.72 5.95
C LYS A 115 4.00 13.46 6.06
N ILE A 116 4.66 13.06 4.97
CA ILE A 116 6.12 12.85 5.01
C ILE A 116 6.87 14.16 5.27
N ALA A 117 6.39 15.30 4.75
CA ALA A 117 6.96 16.60 5.03
C ALA A 117 6.79 17.03 6.51
N GLN A 118 5.73 16.55 7.19
CA GLN A 118 5.57 16.73 8.63
C GLN A 118 6.53 15.85 9.42
N VAL A 119 6.61 14.55 9.07
CA VAL A 119 7.49 13.57 9.71
C VAL A 119 8.96 13.95 9.55
N ALA A 120 9.39 14.51 8.43
CA ALA A 120 10.75 14.97 8.22
C ALA A 120 11.20 16.08 9.19
N LYS A 121 10.25 16.75 9.87
CA LYS A 121 10.53 17.74 10.91
C LYS A 121 10.59 17.13 12.31
N GLU A 122 10.15 15.89 12.48
CA GLU A 122 10.23 15.17 13.75
C GLU A 122 11.68 14.71 14.00
N ASP A 123 12.07 14.63 15.26
CA ASP A 123 13.37 14.07 15.62
C ASP A 123 13.21 12.55 15.82
N PHE A 124 13.54 11.76 14.81
CA PHE A 124 13.55 10.30 14.88
C PHE A 124 14.78 9.70 14.19
N ASN A 125 15.16 8.52 14.61
CA ASN A 125 16.23 7.74 13.97
C ASN A 125 15.66 6.41 13.48
N GLY A 126 15.61 6.23 12.17
CA GLY A 126 15.01 5.02 11.58
C GLY A 126 14.60 5.19 10.13
N LEU A 127 13.47 4.60 9.78
CA LEU A 127 12.93 4.61 8.42
C LEU A 127 11.55 5.26 8.41
N CYS A 128 11.34 6.24 7.54
CA CYS A 128 10.01 6.68 7.13
C CYS A 128 9.70 6.09 5.76
N PHE A 129 8.65 5.27 5.66
CA PHE A 129 8.29 4.56 4.44
C PHE A 129 6.92 5.04 3.95
N LEU A 130 6.91 5.83 2.87
CA LEU A 130 5.72 6.37 2.22
C LEU A 130 5.35 5.54 1.00
N ASN A 131 4.07 5.19 0.87
CA ASN A 131 3.48 4.63 -0.35
C ASN A 131 2.54 5.64 -1.00
N LEU A 132 2.87 6.09 -2.21
CA LEU A 132 2.05 6.98 -3.04
C LEU A 132 1.09 6.15 -3.89
N VAL A 133 -0.12 5.92 -3.36
CA VAL A 133 -1.05 4.90 -3.85
C VAL A 133 -1.80 5.26 -5.14
N ASP A 134 -1.89 6.55 -5.51
CA ASP A 134 -2.74 6.99 -6.62
C ASP A 134 -2.16 6.60 -7.98
N PHE A 135 -0.84 6.46 -8.09
CA PHE A 135 -0.18 6.01 -9.31
C PHE A 135 -0.75 4.67 -9.78
N ASP A 136 -0.92 3.74 -8.86
CA ASP A 136 -1.50 2.44 -9.13
C ASP A 136 -3.04 2.50 -9.17
N MET A 137 -3.67 2.95 -8.09
CA MET A 137 -5.11 2.82 -7.88
C MET A 137 -5.98 3.71 -8.76
N LEU A 138 -5.57 4.96 -8.99
CA LEU A 138 -6.38 5.93 -9.73
C LEU A 138 -5.96 6.02 -11.19
N TYR A 139 -4.70 5.77 -11.51
CA TYR A 139 -4.17 6.05 -12.84
C TYR A 139 -3.67 4.80 -13.55
N GLY A 140 -2.87 3.94 -12.92
CA GLY A 140 -2.28 2.77 -13.52
C GLY A 140 -3.32 1.74 -13.96
N HIS A 141 -4.04 1.15 -13.03
CA HIS A 141 -5.11 0.18 -13.31
C HIS A 141 -6.26 0.74 -14.16
N ARG A 142 -6.48 2.04 -14.14
CA ARG A 142 -7.53 2.73 -14.91
C ARG A 142 -7.08 3.22 -16.27
N ARG A 143 -5.81 2.97 -16.63
CA ARG A 143 -5.22 3.40 -17.90
C ARG A 143 -5.39 4.91 -18.17
N ASN A 144 -5.29 5.70 -17.11
CA ASN A 144 -5.36 7.16 -17.16
C ASN A 144 -3.96 7.76 -17.30
N ILE A 145 -3.47 7.84 -18.53
CA ILE A 145 -2.11 8.35 -18.86
C ILE A 145 -1.92 9.78 -18.36
N GLU A 146 -2.92 10.66 -18.62
CA GLU A 146 -2.85 12.06 -18.24
C GLU A 146 -2.80 12.23 -16.72
N GLY A 147 -3.65 11.51 -15.99
CA GLY A 147 -3.65 11.52 -14.53
C GLY A 147 -2.34 11.02 -13.94
N TYR A 148 -1.74 9.98 -14.53
CA TYR A 148 -0.44 9.45 -14.11
C TYR A 148 0.68 10.48 -14.32
N ALA A 149 0.72 11.14 -15.49
CA ALA A 149 1.70 12.18 -15.81
C ALA A 149 1.55 13.42 -14.90
N ASN A 150 0.30 13.81 -14.61
CA ASN A 150 0.03 14.92 -13.70
C ASN A 150 0.48 14.59 -12.27
N ALA A 151 0.19 13.38 -11.78
CA ALA A 151 0.65 12.94 -10.45
C ALA A 151 2.18 12.90 -10.35
N ALA A 152 2.88 12.47 -11.42
CA ALA A 152 4.34 12.52 -11.46
C ALA A 152 4.87 13.96 -11.42
N THR A 153 4.23 14.86 -12.14
CA THR A 153 4.59 16.30 -12.16
C THR A 153 4.35 16.96 -10.78
N GLU A 154 3.26 16.61 -10.11
CA GLU A 154 2.96 17.09 -8.75
C GLU A 154 3.97 16.58 -7.74
N PHE A 155 4.33 15.30 -7.83
CA PHE A 155 5.36 14.70 -6.99
C PHE A 155 6.73 15.34 -7.23
N ASP A 156 7.12 15.60 -8.47
CA ASP A 156 8.39 16.28 -8.82
C ASP A 156 8.47 17.69 -8.21
N ARG A 157 7.39 18.45 -8.30
CA ARG A 157 7.32 19.79 -7.67
C ARG A 157 7.44 19.72 -6.15
N PHE A 158 6.73 18.78 -5.54
CA PHE A 158 6.82 18.52 -4.11
C PHE A 158 8.25 18.13 -3.72
N LEU A 159 8.88 17.24 -4.49
CA LEU A 159 10.20 16.69 -4.22
C LEU A 159 11.27 17.78 -4.15
N GLY A 160 11.23 18.79 -5.01
CA GLY A 160 12.17 19.93 -4.98
C GLY A 160 12.20 20.62 -3.61
N GLY A 161 11.03 21.00 -3.09
CA GLY A 161 10.93 21.63 -1.79
C GLY A 161 11.16 20.69 -0.60
N PHE A 162 10.86 19.40 -0.78
CA PHE A 162 11.09 18.38 0.25
C PHE A 162 12.58 18.10 0.45
N MET A 163 13.35 18.01 -0.64
CA MET A 163 14.80 17.78 -0.58
C MET A 163 15.54 18.88 0.17
N GLU A 164 15.07 20.11 0.16
CA GLU A 164 15.64 21.22 0.92
C GLU A 164 15.45 21.03 2.44
N GLN A 165 14.39 20.35 2.87
CA GLN A 165 14.06 20.11 4.28
C GLN A 165 14.88 18.95 4.89
N LEU A 166 15.45 18.07 4.07
CA LEU A 166 16.26 16.94 4.54
C LEU A 166 17.51 17.43 5.28
N ARG A 167 17.94 16.64 6.28
CA ARG A 167 19.19 16.87 6.99
C ARG A 167 20.37 16.31 6.21
N ASP A 168 21.58 16.61 6.60
CA ASP A 168 22.80 16.14 5.92
C ASP A 168 22.97 14.61 6.05
N GLU A 169 22.47 14.03 7.13
CA GLU A 169 22.47 12.58 7.40
C GLU A 169 21.27 11.81 6.81
N ASP A 170 20.25 12.51 6.33
CA ASP A 170 19.08 11.85 5.75
C ASP A 170 19.39 11.26 4.38
N LEU A 171 18.93 10.03 4.14
CA LEU A 171 18.98 9.36 2.85
C LEU A 171 17.58 9.23 2.27
N LEU A 172 17.33 9.86 1.13
CA LEU A 172 16.09 9.70 0.38
C LEU A 172 16.27 8.61 -0.68
N ILE A 173 15.37 7.65 -0.69
CA ILE A 173 15.28 6.60 -1.72
C ILE A 173 13.90 6.67 -2.36
N ILE A 174 13.85 6.77 -3.68
CA ILE A 174 12.63 6.73 -4.47
C ILE A 174 12.69 5.50 -5.35
N THR A 175 11.69 4.64 -5.23
CA THR A 175 11.55 3.43 -6.03
C THR A 175 10.07 3.10 -6.22
N ALA A 176 9.78 1.97 -6.86
CA ALA A 176 8.44 1.39 -6.93
C ALA A 176 8.50 -0.10 -6.57
N ASP A 177 7.37 -0.66 -6.19
CA ASP A 177 7.18 -2.08 -5.90
C ASP A 177 7.00 -2.91 -7.18
N HIS A 178 6.42 -2.31 -8.23
CA HIS A 178 6.23 -2.91 -9.55
C HIS A 178 6.05 -1.84 -10.63
N GLY A 179 6.05 -2.25 -11.90
CA GLY A 179 5.64 -1.45 -13.04
C GLY A 179 4.12 -1.35 -13.11
N CYS A 180 3.62 -0.25 -13.62
CA CYS A 180 2.19 -0.09 -13.96
C CYS A 180 2.06 0.95 -15.08
N ASP A 181 2.36 0.53 -16.33
CA ASP A 181 2.25 1.41 -17.50
C ASP A 181 0.78 1.71 -17.84
N PRO A 182 0.31 2.95 -17.67
CA PRO A 182 -1.06 3.32 -18.00
C PRO A 182 -1.35 3.30 -19.50
N ALA A 183 -0.33 3.23 -20.37
CA ALA A 183 -0.50 3.10 -21.81
C ALA A 183 -0.65 1.65 -22.28
N PHE A 184 -0.36 0.67 -21.44
CA PHE A 184 -0.48 -0.74 -21.78
C PHE A 184 -1.93 -1.22 -21.70
N THR A 185 -2.59 -1.37 -22.84
CA THR A 185 -4.05 -1.64 -22.94
C THR A 185 -4.45 -3.12 -23.01
N MET A 186 -3.48 -4.04 -23.03
CA MET A 186 -3.76 -5.48 -23.15
C MET A 186 -4.39 -6.08 -21.89
N THR A 187 -4.15 -5.50 -20.74
CA THR A 187 -4.73 -5.88 -19.45
C THR A 187 -4.84 -4.64 -18.56
N THR A 188 -5.64 -4.71 -17.52
CA THR A 188 -5.68 -3.70 -16.45
C THR A 188 -4.75 -4.02 -15.28
N ASP A 189 -3.96 -5.09 -15.42
CA ASP A 189 -3.03 -5.56 -14.39
C ASP A 189 -1.71 -4.78 -14.43
N HIS A 190 -0.82 -5.09 -13.49
CA HIS A 190 0.53 -4.53 -13.42
C HIS A 190 1.35 -4.91 -14.66
N THR A 191 2.36 -4.11 -14.96
CA THR A 191 3.29 -4.34 -16.07
C THR A 191 4.70 -4.63 -15.54
N ARG A 192 5.64 -5.01 -16.41
CA ARG A 192 6.91 -5.62 -15.99
C ARG A 192 8.14 -4.78 -16.36
N GLU A 193 7.99 -3.46 -16.33
CA GLU A 193 9.12 -2.56 -16.53
C GLU A 193 10.06 -2.61 -15.32
N TYR A 194 11.32 -2.25 -15.55
CA TYR A 194 12.23 -1.95 -14.45
C TYR A 194 11.70 -0.76 -13.65
N VAL A 195 11.64 -0.92 -12.34
CA VAL A 195 11.28 0.17 -11.43
C VAL A 195 12.41 1.19 -11.32
N PRO A 196 12.11 2.48 -11.11
CA PRO A 196 13.12 3.49 -10.86
C PRO A 196 13.87 3.19 -9.53
N LEU A 197 15.12 3.59 -9.47
CA LEU A 197 15.89 3.65 -8.22
C LEU A 197 16.66 4.97 -8.21
N LEU A 198 16.17 5.93 -7.45
CA LEU A 198 16.82 7.23 -7.24
C LEU A 198 17.25 7.34 -5.79
N ILE A 199 18.49 7.73 -5.56
CA ILE A 199 19.06 7.87 -4.22
C ILE A 199 19.63 9.27 -4.10
N TYR A 200 19.25 9.98 -3.06
CA TYR A 200 19.71 11.34 -2.78
C TYR A 200 20.13 11.48 -1.32
N ASN A 201 21.25 12.14 -1.13
CA ASN A 201 21.72 12.68 0.14
C ASN A 201 22.57 13.92 -0.17
N LYS A 202 22.53 14.94 0.65
CA LYS A 202 23.25 16.20 0.42
C LYS A 202 24.76 16.03 0.27
N ASN A 203 25.34 14.99 0.83
CA ASN A 203 26.79 14.71 0.85
C ASN A 203 27.22 13.69 -0.21
N ILE A 204 26.30 12.98 -0.88
CA ILE A 204 26.61 12.06 -1.96
C ILE A 204 26.74 12.86 -3.26
N LYS A 205 27.91 12.81 -3.87
CA LYS A 205 28.11 13.37 -5.21
C LYS A 205 27.76 12.34 -6.26
N PRO A 206 27.19 12.76 -7.40
CA PRO A 206 26.90 11.87 -8.53
C PRO A 206 28.14 11.18 -9.07
#